data_e1bc77b3d67e4d9eb05ba75dbd85c15e
#
_entry.id   e1bc77b3d67e4d9eb05ba75dbd85c15e
#
_cell.length_a   1.000
_cell.length_b   1.000
_cell.length_c   1.000
_cell.angle_alpha   90.00
_cell.angle_beta   90.00
_cell.angle_gamma   90.00
#
_symmetry.space_group_name_H-M   'P 1'
#
loop_
_entity.id
_entity.type
_entity.pdbx_description
1 polymer ?
#
loop_
_entity_poly.entity_id
_entity_poly.type
_entity_poly.pdbx_seq_one_letter_code
_entity_poly.pdbx_strand_id
1 'polypeptide(L)'
;MVRQALEYSGKMNIAIDGPAGAGKSTIARLVAKRLGYVYVDTGAMYRAVTWHMLQRNIDPENTVEVLQEAKNLVIELIPDEHGQKVLANEVDVTADIRSLAVNRIVSRYAQIEGLRVKLATLQRQMALRKGVVMDGRDIGTHVLPDAEVKVFMTATVQERARRRFAEMDGSESITLEQLEREIAARDQLDEQREFSPLVCAEDATVLDTTSMSIEEVVESIIAMAQSVQSGRV
;
A
#
# COMPACT_ATOMS: atom_id res chain seq x y z
N MET A 1 -6.38 21.51 28.53
CA MET A 1 -6.33 20.08 28.08
C MET A 1 -7.64 19.54 27.49
N VAL A 2 -8.74 20.30 27.41
CA VAL A 2 -10.04 19.82 26.89
C VAL A 2 -10.28 20.18 25.40
N ARG A 3 -9.52 21.11 24.83
CA ARG A 3 -9.70 21.52 23.41
C ARG A 3 -9.10 20.57 22.34
N GLN A 4 -8.15 19.70 22.71
CA GLN A 4 -7.56 18.74 21.74
C GLN A 4 -8.39 17.47 21.51
N ALA A 5 -9.35 17.17 22.39
CA ALA A 5 -10.19 15.98 22.26
C ALA A 5 -11.38 16.15 21.31
N LEU A 6 -11.72 17.38 20.92
CA LEU A 6 -12.90 17.70 20.09
C LEU A 6 -12.63 17.75 18.58
N GLU A 7 -11.36 17.78 18.14
CA GLU A 7 -11.02 17.79 16.71
C GLU A 7 -10.99 16.40 16.04
N TYR A 8 -11.12 15.32 16.81
CA TYR A 8 -11.09 13.94 16.30
C TYR A 8 -12.47 13.31 16.06
N SER A 9 -13.56 13.97 16.46
CA SER A 9 -14.92 13.46 16.27
C SER A 9 -15.35 13.61 14.81
N GLY A 10 -15.18 12.56 14.01
CA GLY A 10 -15.63 12.48 12.62
C GLY A 10 -14.61 12.03 11.60
N LYS A 11 -13.31 11.97 11.93
CA LYS A 11 -12.31 11.38 11.05
C LYS A 11 -12.24 9.87 11.23
N MET A 12 -12.04 9.16 10.13
CA MET A 12 -11.95 7.70 10.07
C MET A 12 -10.66 7.24 9.41
N ASN A 13 -10.32 5.97 9.55
CA ASN A 13 -9.29 5.32 8.76
C ASN A 13 -9.95 4.55 7.61
N ILE A 14 -9.36 4.65 6.43
CA ILE A 14 -9.79 3.94 5.24
C ILE A 14 -8.68 2.99 4.81
N ALA A 15 -8.98 1.70 4.81
CA ALA A 15 -8.09 0.64 4.35
C ALA A 15 -8.43 0.27 2.90
N ILE A 16 -7.43 0.27 2.02
CA ILE A 16 -7.59 -0.12 0.62
C ILE A 16 -6.62 -1.24 0.30
N ASP A 17 -7.12 -2.47 0.22
CA ASP A 17 -6.34 -3.66 -0.09
C ASP A 17 -6.61 -4.16 -1.50
N GLY A 18 -5.79 -5.07 -1.98
CA GLY A 18 -5.96 -5.74 -3.27
C GLY A 18 -4.63 -6.04 -3.97
N PRO A 19 -4.67 -6.77 -5.10
CA PRO A 19 -3.52 -7.29 -5.80
C PRO A 19 -2.63 -6.20 -6.43
N ALA A 20 -1.47 -6.61 -6.95
CA ALA A 20 -0.53 -5.70 -7.61
C ALA A 20 -1.15 -5.09 -8.89
N GLY A 21 -0.92 -3.80 -9.13
CA GLY A 21 -1.41 -3.12 -10.34
C GLY A 21 -2.91 -2.78 -10.35
N ALA A 22 -3.66 -3.00 -9.26
CA ALA A 22 -5.09 -2.66 -9.17
C ALA A 22 -5.38 -1.14 -9.10
N GLY A 23 -4.37 -0.28 -9.10
CA GLY A 23 -4.55 1.17 -9.04
C GLY A 23 -4.75 1.75 -7.64
N LYS A 24 -4.58 0.95 -6.59
CA LYS A 24 -4.84 1.35 -5.19
C LYS A 24 -4.17 2.64 -4.78
N SER A 25 -2.88 2.81 -5.07
CA SER A 25 -2.11 3.98 -4.62
C SER A 25 -2.60 5.27 -5.28
N THR A 26 -3.00 5.21 -6.55
CA THR A 26 -3.62 6.34 -7.26
C THR A 26 -4.95 6.73 -6.63
N ILE A 27 -5.80 5.73 -6.39
CA ILE A 27 -7.13 5.92 -5.78
C ILE A 27 -7.00 6.42 -4.33
N ALA A 28 -6.17 5.76 -3.51
CA ALA A 28 -5.96 6.13 -2.11
C ALA A 28 -5.48 7.57 -1.96
N ARG A 29 -4.55 8.01 -2.81
CA ARG A 29 -4.07 9.40 -2.84
C ARG A 29 -5.17 10.38 -3.19
N LEU A 30 -6.00 10.08 -4.19
CA LEU A 30 -7.12 10.94 -4.60
C LEU A 30 -8.21 11.02 -3.52
N VAL A 31 -8.58 9.88 -2.93
CA VAL A 31 -9.53 9.81 -1.82
C VAL A 31 -9.02 10.61 -0.62
N ALA A 32 -7.74 10.42 -0.22
CA ALA A 32 -7.13 11.18 0.85
C ALA A 32 -7.18 12.69 0.60
N LYS A 33 -6.83 13.12 -0.62
CA LYS A 33 -6.88 14.53 -1.02
C LYS A 33 -8.30 15.09 -0.92
N ARG A 34 -9.32 14.35 -1.41
CA ARG A 34 -10.73 14.78 -1.36
C ARG A 34 -11.28 14.92 0.05
N LEU A 35 -10.89 14.01 0.94
CA LEU A 35 -11.35 14.01 2.34
C LEU A 35 -10.50 14.88 3.28
N GLY A 36 -9.38 15.44 2.80
CA GLY A 36 -8.42 16.15 3.65
C GLY A 36 -7.74 15.21 4.66
N TYR A 37 -7.50 13.96 4.25
CA TYR A 37 -6.85 12.91 5.04
C TYR A 37 -5.38 12.74 4.63
N VAL A 38 -4.62 12.06 5.48
CA VAL A 38 -3.23 11.70 5.17
C VAL A 38 -3.21 10.42 4.35
N TYR A 39 -2.47 10.44 3.25
CA TYR A 39 -2.20 9.25 2.45
C TYR A 39 -0.98 8.49 2.99
N VAL A 40 -1.05 7.16 3.07
CA VAL A 40 0.03 6.27 3.49
C VAL A 40 0.21 5.14 2.48
N ASP A 41 1.29 5.17 1.68
CA ASP A 41 1.72 4.09 0.76
C ASP A 41 2.54 3.06 1.55
N THR A 42 1.89 1.99 2.04
CA THR A 42 2.63 0.94 2.76
C THR A 42 3.56 0.16 1.84
N GLY A 43 3.19 0.01 0.58
CA GLY A 43 4.05 -0.59 -0.44
C GLY A 43 5.37 0.18 -0.62
N ALA A 44 5.35 1.49 -0.50
CA ALA A 44 6.56 2.30 -0.53
C ALA A 44 7.48 2.00 0.67
N MET A 45 6.92 1.71 1.85
CA MET A 45 7.72 1.33 3.02
C MET A 45 8.45 0.01 2.79
N TYR A 46 7.78 -1.03 2.26
CA TYR A 46 8.43 -2.29 1.89
C TYR A 46 9.48 -2.11 0.80
N ARG A 47 9.20 -1.27 -0.20
CA ARG A 47 10.17 -0.95 -1.26
C ARG A 47 11.39 -0.18 -0.73
N ALA A 48 11.21 0.71 0.25
CA ALA A 48 12.32 1.42 0.90
C ALA A 48 13.24 0.47 1.67
N VAL A 49 12.67 -0.49 2.42
CA VAL A 49 13.45 -1.57 3.04
C VAL A 49 14.18 -2.37 1.97
N THR A 50 13.49 -2.80 0.92
CA THR A 50 14.09 -3.59 -0.16
C THR A 50 15.25 -2.85 -0.83
N TRP A 51 15.08 -1.58 -1.16
CA TRP A 51 16.14 -0.74 -1.70
C TRP A 51 17.35 -0.70 -0.76
N HIS A 52 17.11 -0.46 0.52
CA HIS A 52 18.16 -0.41 1.53
C HIS A 52 18.94 -1.73 1.62
N MET A 53 18.26 -2.87 1.59
CA MET A 53 18.90 -4.19 1.60
C MET A 53 19.72 -4.44 0.33
N LEU A 54 19.20 -4.05 -0.84
CA LEU A 54 19.92 -4.17 -2.11
C LEU A 54 21.21 -3.34 -2.12
N GLN A 55 21.21 -2.12 -1.55
CA GLN A 55 22.42 -1.30 -1.46
C GLN A 55 23.52 -1.95 -0.60
N ARG A 56 23.14 -2.90 0.27
CA ARG A 56 24.04 -3.64 1.17
C ARG A 56 24.32 -5.08 0.70
N ASN A 57 23.75 -5.50 -0.45
CA ASN A 57 23.83 -6.85 -0.96
C ASN A 57 23.34 -7.90 0.04
N ILE A 58 22.33 -7.60 0.86
CA ILE A 58 21.72 -8.51 1.82
C ILE A 58 20.65 -9.32 1.09
N ASP A 59 20.77 -10.66 1.11
CA ASP A 59 19.80 -11.56 0.48
C ASP A 59 18.54 -11.72 1.36
N PRO A 60 17.32 -11.75 0.80
CA PRO A 60 16.09 -11.98 1.57
C PRO A 60 16.06 -13.36 2.25
N GLU A 61 16.82 -14.35 1.80
CA GLU A 61 16.94 -15.64 2.48
C GLU A 61 17.74 -15.54 3.80
N ASN A 62 18.62 -14.54 3.93
CA ASN A 62 19.31 -14.26 5.18
C ASN A 62 18.44 -13.41 6.12
N THR A 63 17.36 -14.02 6.61
CA THR A 63 16.36 -13.33 7.44
C THR A 63 16.94 -12.68 8.70
N VAL A 64 17.98 -13.29 9.29
CA VAL A 64 18.65 -12.75 10.48
C VAL A 64 19.31 -11.41 10.17
N GLU A 65 20.07 -11.33 9.08
CA GLU A 65 20.76 -10.13 8.67
C GLU A 65 19.76 -9.04 8.23
N VAL A 66 18.71 -9.43 7.48
CA VAL A 66 17.61 -8.52 7.10
C VAL A 66 16.98 -7.88 8.34
N LEU A 67 16.65 -8.65 9.36
CA LEU A 67 16.03 -8.14 10.59
C LEU A 67 16.98 -7.28 11.42
N GLN A 68 18.26 -7.66 11.49
CA GLN A 68 19.27 -6.88 12.17
C GLN A 68 19.46 -5.49 11.53
N GLU A 69 19.57 -5.45 10.20
CA GLU A 69 19.72 -4.22 9.44
C GLU A 69 18.44 -3.37 9.48
N ALA A 70 17.29 -4.02 9.29
CA ALA A 70 15.99 -3.34 9.36
C ALA A 70 15.74 -2.68 10.73
N LYS A 71 16.31 -3.21 11.82
CA LYS A 71 16.12 -2.66 13.18
C LYS A 71 16.51 -1.19 13.26
N ASN A 72 17.58 -0.80 12.59
CA ASN A 72 18.13 0.56 12.63
C ASN A 72 17.66 1.45 11.46
N LEU A 73 16.92 0.85 10.51
CA LEU A 73 16.41 1.61 9.37
C LEU A 73 15.21 2.46 9.79
N VAL A 74 15.35 3.76 9.59
CA VAL A 74 14.28 4.76 9.76
C VAL A 74 13.64 5.03 8.40
N ILE A 75 12.33 4.85 8.31
CA ILE A 75 11.55 5.15 7.11
C ILE A 75 10.58 6.27 7.45
N GLU A 76 10.60 7.33 6.66
CA GLU A 76 9.69 8.46 6.78
C GLU A 76 8.90 8.64 5.50
N LEU A 77 7.60 8.88 5.67
CA LEU A 77 6.67 9.19 4.60
C LEU A 77 6.23 10.65 4.78
N ILE A 78 6.67 11.52 3.89
CA ILE A 78 6.41 12.96 3.97
C ILE A 78 5.40 13.34 2.88
N PRO A 79 4.24 13.91 3.22
CA PRO A 79 3.31 14.44 2.21
C PRO A 79 4.00 15.45 1.28
N ASP A 80 3.76 15.33 -0.02
CA ASP A 80 4.31 16.18 -1.06
C ASP A 80 3.22 16.55 -2.06
N GLU A 81 3.43 17.62 -2.83
CA GLU A 81 2.51 18.10 -3.88
C GLU A 81 2.19 17.01 -4.91
N HIS A 82 3.16 16.13 -5.20
CA HIS A 82 3.01 15.00 -6.12
C HIS A 82 2.56 13.69 -5.45
N GLY A 83 2.28 13.73 -4.14
CA GLY A 83 1.80 12.58 -3.37
C GLY A 83 2.56 12.35 -2.07
N GLN A 84 3.65 11.60 -2.12
CA GLN A 84 4.40 11.24 -0.92
C GLN A 84 5.89 11.06 -1.24
N LYS A 85 6.72 11.76 -0.51
CA LYS A 85 8.18 11.59 -0.49
C LYS A 85 8.55 10.49 0.48
N VAL A 86 9.52 9.66 0.14
CA VAL A 86 9.97 8.53 0.95
C VAL A 86 11.43 8.72 1.31
N LEU A 87 11.71 8.78 2.60
CA LEU A 87 13.09 8.83 3.10
C LEU A 87 13.47 7.49 3.74
N ALA A 88 14.68 7.05 3.51
CA ALA A 88 15.34 5.94 4.18
C ALA A 88 16.62 6.44 4.85
N ASN A 89 16.66 6.51 6.18
CA ASN A 89 17.76 7.15 6.93
C ASN A 89 18.09 8.54 6.38
N GLU A 90 17.08 9.41 6.27
CA GLU A 90 17.18 10.80 5.78
C GLU A 90 17.51 10.94 4.27
N VAL A 91 17.80 9.83 3.57
CA VAL A 91 18.07 9.83 2.12
C VAL A 91 16.74 9.75 1.37
N ASP A 92 16.50 10.66 0.43
CA ASP A 92 15.36 10.61 -0.46
C ASP A 92 15.50 9.47 -1.47
N VAL A 93 14.62 8.48 -1.34
CA VAL A 93 14.62 7.27 -2.18
C VAL A 93 13.35 7.15 -3.02
N THR A 94 12.57 8.23 -3.12
CA THR A 94 11.25 8.25 -3.76
C THR A 94 11.25 7.69 -5.18
N ALA A 95 12.27 8.03 -5.97
CA ALA A 95 12.44 7.50 -7.33
C ALA A 95 13.03 6.09 -7.33
N ASP A 96 14.07 5.86 -6.52
CA ASP A 96 14.86 4.62 -6.52
C ASP A 96 14.04 3.39 -6.12
N ILE A 97 13.11 3.56 -5.18
CA ILE A 97 12.22 2.48 -4.73
C ILE A 97 11.23 1.99 -5.78
N ARG A 98 11.13 2.67 -6.92
CA ARG A 98 10.28 2.28 -8.06
C ARG A 98 11.03 1.55 -9.16
N SER A 99 12.34 1.38 -9.00
CA SER A 99 13.20 0.66 -9.96
C SER A 99 12.74 -0.80 -10.15
N LEU A 100 13.07 -1.37 -11.32
CA LEU A 100 12.79 -2.79 -11.62
C LEU A 100 13.45 -3.73 -10.62
N ALA A 101 14.69 -3.44 -10.20
CA ALA A 101 15.42 -4.25 -9.24
C ALA A 101 14.65 -4.38 -7.92
N VAL A 102 14.12 -3.27 -7.40
CA VAL A 102 13.29 -3.26 -6.19
C VAL A 102 11.96 -3.99 -6.43
N ASN A 103 11.27 -3.67 -7.54
CA ASN A 103 9.95 -4.25 -7.82
C ASN A 103 9.97 -5.78 -7.98
N ARG A 104 11.05 -6.35 -8.53
CA ARG A 104 11.19 -7.80 -8.74
C ARG A 104 11.38 -8.58 -7.45
N ILE A 105 11.98 -7.98 -6.43
CA ILE A 105 12.38 -8.72 -5.22
C ILE A 105 11.58 -8.31 -3.96
N VAL A 106 10.86 -7.21 -3.99
CA VAL A 106 10.14 -6.67 -2.80
C VAL A 106 9.22 -7.70 -2.14
N SER A 107 8.55 -8.56 -2.92
CA SER A 107 7.66 -9.58 -2.37
C SER A 107 8.40 -10.65 -1.57
N ARG A 108 9.67 -10.94 -1.87
CA ARG A 108 10.49 -11.87 -1.07
C ARG A 108 10.81 -11.28 0.31
N TYR A 109 11.21 -10.02 0.38
CA TYR A 109 11.40 -9.34 1.68
C TYR A 109 10.08 -9.21 2.44
N ALA A 110 8.96 -8.96 1.74
CA ALA A 110 7.65 -8.83 2.35
C ALA A 110 7.08 -10.14 2.93
N GLN A 111 7.69 -11.30 2.70
CA GLN A 111 7.36 -12.57 3.35
C GLN A 111 7.96 -12.68 4.76
N ILE A 112 9.00 -11.91 5.07
CA ILE A 112 9.71 -12.01 6.36
C ILE A 112 8.81 -11.46 7.48
N GLU A 113 8.34 -12.36 8.34
CA GLU A 113 7.40 -12.04 9.43
C GLU A 113 7.88 -10.88 10.30
N GLY A 114 9.11 -10.93 10.81
CA GLY A 114 9.64 -9.89 11.70
C GLY A 114 9.71 -8.51 11.03
N LEU A 115 9.95 -8.45 9.72
CA LEU A 115 9.89 -7.21 8.95
C LEU A 115 8.45 -6.68 8.88
N ARG A 116 7.48 -7.56 8.64
CA ARG A 116 6.05 -7.20 8.61
C ARG A 116 5.59 -6.66 9.95
N VAL A 117 5.94 -7.33 11.06
CA VAL A 117 5.62 -6.87 12.42
C VAL A 117 6.16 -5.46 12.66
N LYS A 118 7.42 -5.19 12.31
CA LYS A 118 8.01 -3.85 12.42
C LYS A 118 7.23 -2.81 11.62
N LEU A 119 6.99 -3.08 10.33
CA LEU A 119 6.31 -2.12 9.46
C LEU A 119 4.85 -1.91 9.85
N ALA A 120 4.12 -2.98 10.20
CA ALA A 120 2.75 -2.86 10.69
C ALA A 120 2.65 -2.02 11.97
N THR A 121 3.63 -2.11 12.86
CA THR A 121 3.70 -1.28 14.07
C THR A 121 3.81 0.21 13.70
N LEU A 122 4.69 0.56 12.76
CA LEU A 122 4.84 1.94 12.28
C LEU A 122 3.55 2.44 11.59
N GLN A 123 2.95 1.61 10.76
CA GLN A 123 1.70 1.90 10.05
C GLN A 123 0.55 2.17 11.03
N ARG A 124 0.40 1.34 12.06
CA ARG A 124 -0.60 1.57 13.12
C ARG A 124 -0.38 2.89 13.85
N GLN A 125 0.88 3.24 14.15
CA GLN A 125 1.21 4.52 14.78
C GLN A 125 0.79 5.71 13.92
N MET A 126 0.97 5.64 12.58
CA MET A 126 0.52 6.69 11.66
C MET A 126 -0.99 6.86 11.67
N ALA A 127 -1.75 5.79 11.90
CA ALA A 127 -3.22 5.79 11.88
C ALA A 127 -3.89 6.09 13.23
N LEU A 128 -3.12 6.22 14.33
CA LEU A 128 -3.66 6.43 15.68
C LEU A 128 -4.57 7.65 15.80
N ARG A 129 -4.30 8.69 15.04
CA ARG A 129 -5.05 9.96 15.08
C ARG A 129 -6.25 9.99 14.15
N LYS A 130 -6.55 8.88 13.47
CA LYS A 130 -7.57 8.83 12.43
C LYS A 130 -7.33 9.82 11.27
N GLY A 131 -8.15 9.78 10.25
CA GLY A 131 -7.98 10.62 9.07
C GLY A 131 -6.85 10.16 8.15
N VAL A 132 -6.72 8.84 8.01
CA VAL A 132 -5.72 8.20 7.14
C VAL A 132 -6.40 7.38 6.06
N VAL A 133 -5.92 7.47 4.84
CA VAL A 133 -6.18 6.51 3.76
C VAL A 133 -4.89 5.72 3.53
N MET A 134 -4.93 4.44 3.78
CA MET A 134 -3.78 3.55 3.71
C MET A 134 -4.02 2.45 2.68
N ASP A 135 -3.11 2.27 1.73
CA ASP A 135 -3.19 1.19 0.76
C ASP A 135 -2.12 0.12 0.97
N GLY A 136 -2.51 -1.13 0.71
CA GLY A 136 -1.62 -2.27 0.90
C GLY A 136 -2.16 -3.60 0.39
N ARG A 137 -1.95 -4.67 1.21
CA ARG A 137 -2.38 -6.04 0.95
C ARG A 137 -3.16 -6.65 2.09
N ASP A 138 -2.93 -6.17 3.30
CA ASP A 138 -3.41 -6.71 4.56
C ASP A 138 -3.78 -5.59 5.55
N ILE A 139 -4.13 -4.42 5.01
CA ILE A 139 -4.44 -3.26 5.84
C ILE A 139 -5.72 -3.53 6.64
N GLY A 140 -6.79 -3.91 5.98
CA GLY A 140 -8.09 -4.18 6.60
C GLY A 140 -8.15 -5.47 7.42
N THR A 141 -7.21 -6.41 7.19
CA THR A 141 -7.18 -7.69 7.93
C THR A 141 -6.20 -7.69 9.09
N HIS A 142 -5.04 -7.05 8.95
CA HIS A 142 -3.94 -7.17 9.91
C HIS A 142 -3.45 -5.83 10.47
N VAL A 143 -3.31 -4.81 9.63
CA VAL A 143 -2.74 -3.52 10.07
C VAL A 143 -3.77 -2.68 10.80
N LEU A 144 -4.93 -2.47 10.21
CA LEU A 144 -6.04 -1.66 10.72
C LEU A 144 -7.35 -2.48 10.69
N PRO A 145 -7.45 -3.56 11.48
CA PRO A 145 -8.65 -4.41 11.49
C PRO A 145 -9.91 -3.66 11.95
N ASP A 146 -9.73 -2.53 12.63
CA ASP A 146 -10.80 -1.65 13.09
C ASP A 146 -10.94 -0.39 12.21
N ALA A 147 -10.47 -0.41 10.96
CA ALA A 147 -10.72 0.68 10.02
C ALA A 147 -12.22 0.79 9.72
N GLU A 148 -12.74 2.00 9.75
CA GLU A 148 -14.18 2.25 9.58
C GLU A 148 -14.64 2.00 8.14
N VAL A 149 -13.75 2.14 7.16
CA VAL A 149 -14.01 1.79 5.76
C VAL A 149 -12.92 0.85 5.29
N LYS A 150 -13.33 -0.31 4.77
CA LYS A 150 -12.44 -1.30 4.17
C LYS A 150 -12.88 -1.59 2.75
N VAL A 151 -11.95 -1.45 1.82
CA VAL A 151 -12.17 -1.70 0.40
C VAL A 151 -11.16 -2.71 -0.11
N PHE A 152 -11.63 -3.75 -0.75
CA PHE A 152 -10.79 -4.69 -1.48
C PHE A 152 -10.93 -4.41 -2.97
N MET A 153 -9.95 -3.69 -3.52
CA MET A 153 -9.92 -3.36 -4.95
C MET A 153 -9.38 -4.52 -5.75
N THR A 154 -10.10 -4.90 -6.80
CA THR A 154 -9.66 -5.92 -7.75
C THR A 154 -9.79 -5.42 -9.19
N ALA A 155 -9.10 -6.07 -10.11
CA ALA A 155 -9.25 -5.99 -11.55
C ALA A 155 -8.61 -7.24 -12.18
N THR A 156 -9.01 -7.60 -13.41
CA THR A 156 -8.40 -8.73 -14.10
C THR A 156 -6.88 -8.54 -14.27
N VAL A 157 -6.13 -9.64 -14.30
CA VAL A 157 -4.66 -9.60 -14.49
C VAL A 157 -4.31 -8.83 -15.76
N GLN A 158 -5.05 -9.06 -16.84
CA GLN A 158 -4.89 -8.41 -18.14
C GLN A 158 -5.05 -6.89 -18.02
N GLU A 159 -6.10 -6.43 -17.34
CA GLU A 159 -6.32 -4.99 -17.16
C GLU A 159 -5.23 -4.35 -16.29
N ARG A 160 -4.80 -5.03 -15.24
CA ARG A 160 -3.71 -4.55 -14.37
C ARG A 160 -2.36 -4.48 -15.11
N ALA A 161 -2.08 -5.45 -15.96
CA ALA A 161 -0.90 -5.45 -16.82
C ALA A 161 -0.98 -4.33 -17.86
N ARG A 162 -2.15 -4.12 -18.48
CA ARG A 162 -2.35 -3.02 -19.44
C ARG A 162 -2.14 -1.65 -18.79
N ARG A 163 -2.69 -1.42 -17.59
CA ARG A 163 -2.48 -0.18 -16.82
C ARG A 163 -1.00 0.04 -16.54
N ARG A 164 -0.32 -0.99 -16.04
CA ARG A 164 1.11 -0.91 -15.73
C ARG A 164 1.96 -0.68 -16.98
N PHE A 165 1.63 -1.33 -18.08
CA PHE A 165 2.34 -1.16 -19.35
C PHE A 165 2.20 0.27 -19.89
N ALA A 166 1.01 0.88 -19.73
CA ALA A 166 0.76 2.27 -20.12
C ALA A 166 1.50 3.31 -19.26
N GLU A 167 1.87 2.95 -18.02
CA GLU A 167 2.66 3.80 -17.11
C GLU A 167 4.17 3.76 -17.40
N MET A 168 4.62 2.78 -18.20
CA MET A 168 6.04 2.63 -18.54
C MET A 168 6.43 3.57 -19.68
N ASP A 169 7.61 4.12 -19.60
CA ASP A 169 8.15 5.10 -20.58
C ASP A 169 8.69 4.47 -21.87
N GLY A 170 8.51 3.14 -22.02
CA GLY A 170 9.00 2.41 -23.19
C GLY A 170 10.50 2.14 -23.19
N SER A 171 11.23 2.53 -22.14
CA SER A 171 12.68 2.26 -22.01
C SER A 171 12.98 0.80 -21.70
N GLU A 172 11.98 0.04 -21.27
CA GLU A 172 12.11 -1.35 -20.88
C GLU A 172 11.59 -2.30 -21.99
N SER A 173 12.40 -3.28 -22.35
CA SER A 173 12.05 -4.31 -23.34
C SER A 173 11.16 -5.40 -22.72
N ILE A 174 10.07 -5.04 -22.05
CA ILE A 174 9.11 -5.98 -21.47
C ILE A 174 7.86 -6.06 -22.34
N THR A 175 7.34 -7.27 -22.58
CA THR A 175 6.07 -7.44 -23.29
C THR A 175 4.88 -7.45 -22.31
N LEU A 176 3.69 -7.20 -22.84
CA LEU A 176 2.46 -7.25 -22.04
C LEU A 176 2.27 -8.63 -21.39
N GLU A 177 2.54 -9.71 -22.14
CA GLU A 177 2.42 -11.09 -21.63
C GLU A 177 3.47 -11.41 -20.55
N GLN A 178 4.66 -10.81 -20.63
CA GLN A 178 5.64 -10.94 -19.55
C GLN A 178 5.16 -10.23 -18.30
N LEU A 179 4.60 -9.04 -18.45
CA LEU A 179 4.07 -8.25 -17.35
C LEU A 179 2.87 -8.93 -16.69
N GLU A 180 1.97 -9.54 -17.47
CA GLU A 180 0.86 -10.36 -16.94
C GLU A 180 1.38 -11.51 -16.08
N ARG A 181 2.41 -12.24 -16.56
CA ARG A 181 3.03 -13.33 -15.80
C ARG A 181 3.70 -12.84 -14.52
N GLU A 182 4.41 -11.71 -14.57
CA GLU A 182 5.06 -11.13 -13.38
C GLU A 182 4.01 -10.69 -12.34
N ILE A 183 2.90 -10.08 -12.78
CA ILE A 183 1.80 -9.68 -11.91
C ILE A 183 1.12 -10.90 -11.28
N ALA A 184 0.81 -11.93 -12.07
CA ALA A 184 0.19 -13.15 -11.56
C ALA A 184 1.09 -13.89 -10.56
N ALA A 185 2.38 -14.02 -10.86
CA ALA A 185 3.35 -14.64 -9.95
C ALA A 185 3.47 -13.85 -8.63
N ARG A 186 3.43 -12.53 -8.70
CA ARG A 186 3.47 -11.67 -7.52
C ARG A 186 2.21 -11.81 -6.66
N ASP A 187 1.04 -11.85 -7.28
CA ASP A 187 -0.22 -12.05 -6.56
C ASP A 187 -0.23 -13.40 -5.85
N GLN A 188 0.24 -14.46 -6.50
CA GLN A 188 0.37 -15.77 -5.89
C GLN A 188 1.30 -15.73 -4.65
N LEU A 189 2.43 -15.04 -4.71
CA LEU A 189 3.31 -14.85 -3.55
C LEU A 189 2.62 -14.07 -2.42
N ASP A 190 1.84 -13.02 -2.75
CA ASP A 190 1.14 -12.23 -1.76
C ASP A 190 -0.03 -13.01 -1.11
N GLU A 191 -0.73 -13.88 -1.87
CA GLU A 191 -1.84 -14.70 -1.41
C GLU A 191 -1.40 -15.92 -0.59
N GLN A 192 -0.27 -16.55 -0.98
CA GLN A 192 0.20 -17.80 -0.36
C GLN A 192 1.18 -17.59 0.79
N ARG A 193 1.55 -16.35 1.11
CA ARG A 193 2.47 -16.13 2.23
C ARG A 193 1.84 -16.57 3.56
N GLU A 194 2.66 -17.17 4.41
CA GLU A 194 2.22 -17.75 5.69
C GLU A 194 1.71 -16.68 6.66
N PHE A 195 2.39 -15.52 6.70
CA PHE A 195 2.05 -14.43 7.62
C PHE A 195 1.38 -13.27 6.87
N SER A 196 0.18 -12.88 7.32
CA SER A 196 -0.64 -11.79 6.75
C SER A 196 -0.84 -11.92 5.23
N PRO A 197 -1.45 -13.00 4.71
CA PRO A 197 -1.71 -13.16 3.29
C PRO A 197 -2.61 -12.06 2.73
N LEU A 198 -2.55 -11.87 1.41
CA LEU A 198 -3.50 -11.03 0.70
C LEU A 198 -4.86 -11.74 0.66
N VAL A 199 -5.75 -11.34 1.55
CA VAL A 199 -7.14 -11.82 1.60
C VAL A 199 -8.09 -10.65 1.80
N CYS A 200 -9.31 -10.79 1.28
CA CYS A 200 -10.37 -9.82 1.52
C CYS A 200 -10.83 -9.92 2.97
N ALA A 201 -10.87 -8.82 3.70
CA ALA A 201 -11.47 -8.80 5.03
C ALA A 201 -12.98 -9.07 4.94
N GLU A 202 -13.55 -9.76 5.94
CA GLU A 202 -14.97 -10.17 5.93
C GLU A 202 -15.93 -8.98 5.82
N ASP A 203 -15.55 -7.85 6.41
CA ASP A 203 -16.30 -6.59 6.42
C ASP A 203 -15.83 -5.59 5.33
N ALA A 204 -14.99 -6.03 4.40
CA ALA A 204 -14.55 -5.17 3.30
C ALA A 204 -15.54 -5.22 2.12
N THR A 205 -15.76 -4.06 1.51
CA THR A 205 -16.47 -3.97 0.23
C THR A 205 -15.52 -4.35 -0.91
N VAL A 206 -15.87 -5.37 -1.68
CA VAL A 206 -15.15 -5.72 -2.91
C VAL A 206 -15.52 -4.75 -4.01
N LEU A 207 -14.51 -4.14 -4.64
CA LEU A 207 -14.68 -3.18 -5.73
C LEU A 207 -13.89 -3.66 -6.95
N ASP A 208 -14.60 -4.24 -7.93
CA ASP A 208 -14.02 -4.60 -9.23
C ASP A 208 -13.89 -3.36 -10.11
N THR A 209 -12.67 -2.93 -10.34
CA THR A 209 -12.34 -1.72 -11.08
C THR A 209 -11.99 -1.99 -12.54
N THR A 210 -12.21 -3.22 -13.05
CA THR A 210 -11.80 -3.63 -14.41
C THR A 210 -12.32 -2.66 -15.49
N SER A 211 -13.57 -2.24 -15.37
CA SER A 211 -14.24 -1.35 -16.35
C SER A 211 -14.53 0.06 -15.82
N MET A 212 -14.06 0.39 -14.60
CA MET A 212 -14.34 1.68 -13.98
C MET A 212 -13.25 2.70 -14.31
N SER A 213 -13.66 3.94 -14.48
CA SER A 213 -12.76 5.10 -14.50
C SER A 213 -12.23 5.39 -13.10
N ILE A 214 -11.12 6.11 -13.03
CA ILE A 214 -10.52 6.57 -11.75
C ILE A 214 -11.56 7.36 -10.93
N GLU A 215 -12.32 8.24 -11.57
CA GLU A 215 -13.31 9.08 -10.89
C GLU A 215 -14.44 8.25 -10.28
N GLU A 216 -14.99 7.27 -11.01
CA GLU A 216 -16.05 6.38 -10.49
C GLU A 216 -15.57 5.57 -9.27
N VAL A 217 -14.32 5.11 -9.28
CA VAL A 217 -13.75 4.40 -8.13
C VAL A 217 -13.60 5.32 -6.92
N VAL A 218 -13.08 6.53 -7.13
CA VAL A 218 -12.91 7.54 -6.06
C VAL A 218 -14.27 7.91 -5.46
N GLU A 219 -15.27 8.23 -6.28
CA GLU A 219 -16.61 8.56 -5.81
C GLU A 219 -17.27 7.41 -5.03
N SER A 220 -17.08 6.18 -5.47
CA SER A 220 -17.59 5.01 -4.76
C SER A 220 -17.02 4.92 -3.34
N ILE A 221 -15.71 5.12 -3.16
CA ILE A 221 -15.07 5.07 -1.85
C ILE A 221 -15.47 6.26 -0.98
N ILE A 222 -15.62 7.44 -1.55
CA ILE A 222 -16.10 8.63 -0.82
C ILE A 222 -17.54 8.42 -0.36
N ALA A 223 -18.40 7.85 -1.18
CA ALA A 223 -19.78 7.53 -0.81
C ALA A 223 -19.84 6.53 0.36
N MET A 224 -18.98 5.50 0.38
CA MET A 224 -18.85 4.58 1.52
C MET A 224 -18.46 5.34 2.80
N ALA A 225 -17.45 6.22 2.72
CA ALA A 225 -17.01 7.01 3.85
C ALA A 225 -18.12 7.93 4.40
N GLN A 226 -18.87 8.57 3.53
CA GLN A 226 -20.02 9.42 3.91
C GLN A 226 -21.17 8.61 4.54
N SER A 227 -21.40 7.39 4.05
CA SER A 227 -22.41 6.49 4.61
C SER A 227 -22.06 6.13 6.06
N VAL A 228 -20.82 5.77 6.33
CA VAL A 228 -20.32 5.48 7.69
C VAL A 228 -20.45 6.71 8.59
N GLN A 229 -20.06 7.91 8.11
CA GLN A 229 -20.20 9.15 8.90
C GLN A 229 -21.65 9.48 9.26
N SER A 230 -22.57 9.16 8.36
CA SER A 230 -24.01 9.42 8.58
C SER A 230 -24.71 8.36 9.43
N GLY A 231 -24.01 7.32 9.87
CA GLY A 231 -24.59 6.21 10.65
C GLY A 231 -25.63 5.38 9.87
N ARG A 232 -25.51 5.34 8.54
CA ARG A 232 -26.43 4.62 7.63
C ARG A 232 -25.93 3.23 7.23
N VAL A 233 -24.94 2.69 7.94
CA VAL A 233 -24.40 1.33 7.76
C VAL A 233 -24.75 0.49 8.96
#